data_cd1dd4877618e9472f3767aab4daffcd
#
_entry.id   cd1dd4877618e9472f3767aab4daffcd
#
_cell.length_a   1.000
_cell.length_b   1.000
_cell.length_c   1.000
_cell.angle_alpha   90.00
_cell.angle_beta   90.00
_cell.angle_gamma   90.00
#
_symmetry.space_group_name_H-M   'P 1'
#
loop_
_entity.id
_entity.type
_entity.pdbx_description
1 polymer ?
#
loop_
_entity_poly.entity_id
_entity_poly.type
_entity_poly.pdbx_seq_one_letter_code
_entity_poly.pdbx_strand_id
1 'polypeptide(L)'
;MKTIKTIILSFACLAMASCDFLDKEPTKLTPDNYFNNAEEALSFLTSVYAPLTSQNFYGNEYMFMTGADDLSHYGGGRNPQTSGAIACNNANSSSPQFSNLWQTLYTGIDRANKFLENIDKTDDISDKLRLQYASEARFMRAYYYFTLVQGWGDVPFKTTSTNSVTGLDIPRTDKQTIYDFITTEISECAEGLATAAELGYKPGHVSRSAAWGILARVYLFRAGEHFRDNTSGDATAIQNYFKQASTYAQKVMGEGHRLTANYWDVFIDLCSNRYNTTANESIWEAEFAGDYTSEVRAEGRIGNLIGIKCPDQSTDQSLLDAKDPGFGYAYFWSTPKLYELYKANGDINRMNWSIAPFEYVEAVSKKGITGRQFEFGKMEEVKNQYWDVSYSYGQGDAAKKTGDYEKSEADSEKNYSRACGKYRREYELYGSKKNKNYTSINFPLLRYSDVLLMVAEAENEVSASPTTLAYKCLNDVRNRAGIAPYEEGSLSKEAFRQAVKDERAMELCFEYTRRYDLIRWGEYVKNMNELAPRALQGANANWSTGPNYSVYTFFQITDAYNYFPIPDSEMSVNKAITQNNPGW
;
A
#
# COMPACT_ATOMS: atom_id res chain seq x y z
N MET A 1 16.87 -37.18 -72.31
CA MET A 1 16.93 -35.71 -72.12
C MET A 1 15.63 -35.09 -71.55
N LYS A 2 14.45 -35.61 -71.78
CA LYS A 2 13.20 -35.04 -71.20
C LYS A 2 13.07 -35.31 -69.73
N THR A 3 13.49 -36.45 -69.17
CA THR A 3 13.40 -36.84 -67.80
C THR A 3 14.33 -36.04 -66.90
N ILE A 4 15.50 -35.64 -67.35
CA ILE A 4 16.48 -34.82 -66.60
C ILE A 4 16.00 -33.37 -66.45
N LYS A 5 15.33 -32.82 -67.50
CA LYS A 5 14.74 -31.45 -67.38
C LYS A 5 13.58 -31.37 -66.42
N THR A 6 12.79 -32.41 -66.25
CA THR A 6 11.66 -32.48 -65.31
C THR A 6 12.17 -32.57 -63.88
N ILE A 7 13.25 -33.31 -63.63
CA ILE A 7 13.85 -33.41 -62.27
C ILE A 7 14.52 -32.08 -61.86
N ILE A 8 15.17 -31.36 -62.76
CA ILE A 8 15.77 -30.05 -62.46
C ILE A 8 14.70 -28.99 -62.22
N LEU A 9 13.55 -29.06 -62.97
CA LEU A 9 12.45 -28.12 -62.74
C LEU A 9 11.75 -28.37 -61.40
N SER A 10 11.61 -29.65 -60.97
CA SER A 10 11.04 -30.01 -59.67
C SER A 10 11.95 -29.61 -58.48
N PHE A 11 13.28 -29.66 -58.67
CA PHE A 11 14.21 -29.18 -57.64
C PHE A 11 14.27 -27.65 -57.53
N ALA A 12 14.08 -26.92 -58.62
CA ALA A 12 14.00 -25.46 -58.64
C ALA A 12 12.71 -24.94 -58.00
N CYS A 13 11.57 -25.65 -58.14
CA CYS A 13 10.31 -25.31 -57.47
C CYS A 13 10.36 -25.62 -55.95
N LEU A 14 11.11 -26.64 -55.51
CA LEU A 14 11.32 -26.93 -54.09
C LEU A 14 12.27 -25.92 -53.40
N ALA A 15 13.22 -25.33 -54.16
CA ALA A 15 14.11 -24.31 -53.63
C ALA A 15 13.45 -22.93 -53.50
N MET A 16 12.35 -22.64 -54.22
CA MET A 16 11.61 -21.38 -54.06
C MET A 16 10.53 -21.45 -52.97
N ALA A 17 10.15 -22.63 -52.51
CA ALA A 17 9.27 -22.79 -51.34
C ALA A 17 10.03 -22.78 -50.01
N SER A 18 11.36 -22.70 -50.04
CA SER A 18 12.22 -22.73 -48.84
C SER A 18 12.53 -21.36 -48.26
N CYS A 19 12.17 -20.25 -48.91
CA CYS A 19 12.48 -18.92 -48.41
C CYS A 19 11.52 -18.45 -47.29
N ASP A 20 10.26 -18.92 -47.27
CA ASP A 20 9.29 -18.56 -46.22
C ASP A 20 9.53 -19.32 -44.90
N PHE A 21 10.34 -20.38 -44.89
CA PHE A 21 10.64 -21.15 -43.68
C PHE A 21 11.78 -20.53 -42.83
N LEU A 22 12.53 -19.59 -43.40
CA LEU A 22 13.64 -18.91 -42.74
C LEU A 22 13.27 -17.51 -42.19
N ASP A 23 12.19 -16.93 -42.64
CA ASP A 23 11.58 -15.73 -42.05
C ASP A 23 10.63 -16.13 -40.92
N LYS A 24 11.17 -16.80 -39.92
CA LYS A 24 10.51 -16.86 -38.61
C LYS A 24 10.71 -15.52 -37.96
N GLU A 25 9.62 -14.77 -37.84
CA GLU A 25 9.61 -13.67 -36.90
C GLU A 25 10.18 -14.15 -35.56
N PRO A 26 11.07 -13.39 -34.94
CA PRO A 26 11.67 -13.79 -33.67
C PRO A 26 10.56 -14.11 -32.67
N THR A 27 10.46 -15.35 -32.23
CA THR A 27 9.47 -15.78 -31.22
C THR A 27 9.77 -15.21 -29.82
N LYS A 28 10.88 -14.49 -29.69
CA LYS A 28 11.25 -13.75 -28.46
C LYS A 28 11.08 -12.26 -28.72
N LEU A 29 10.28 -11.62 -27.88
CA LEU A 29 10.20 -10.17 -27.84
C LEU A 29 11.57 -9.63 -27.38
N THR A 30 12.20 -8.84 -28.24
CA THR A 30 13.44 -8.12 -27.96
C THR A 30 13.16 -6.62 -28.10
N PRO A 31 13.96 -5.72 -27.49
CA PRO A 31 13.77 -4.29 -27.67
C PRO A 31 13.82 -3.83 -29.13
N ASP A 32 14.46 -4.59 -30.02
CA ASP A 32 14.59 -4.27 -31.44
C ASP A 32 13.35 -4.64 -32.28
N ASN A 33 12.50 -5.54 -31.76
CA ASN A 33 11.23 -5.95 -32.41
C ASN A 33 9.99 -5.61 -31.57
N TYR A 34 10.14 -4.78 -30.58
CA TYR A 34 9.10 -4.25 -29.71
C TYR A 34 9.25 -2.72 -29.67
N PHE A 35 8.28 -1.96 -29.35
CA PHE A 35 8.26 -0.49 -29.43
C PHE A 35 8.01 0.05 -30.87
N ASN A 36 7.27 -0.69 -31.69
CA ASN A 36 6.95 -0.22 -33.04
C ASN A 36 5.83 0.84 -33.06
N ASN A 37 4.95 0.85 -32.06
CA ASN A 37 3.80 1.74 -31.98
C ASN A 37 3.41 2.07 -30.53
N ALA A 38 2.45 2.99 -30.37
CA ALA A 38 1.98 3.45 -29.06
C ALA A 38 1.35 2.32 -28.20
N GLU A 39 0.71 1.32 -28.80
CA GLU A 39 0.08 0.21 -28.09
C GLU A 39 1.15 -0.70 -27.47
N GLU A 40 2.18 -1.03 -28.22
CA GLU A 40 3.32 -1.81 -27.71
C GLU A 40 4.06 -1.05 -26.61
N ALA A 41 4.28 0.26 -26.79
CA ALA A 41 4.88 1.10 -25.76
C ALA A 41 4.02 1.10 -24.47
N LEU A 42 2.69 1.22 -24.58
CA LEU A 42 1.78 1.13 -23.44
C LEU A 42 1.82 -0.25 -22.78
N SER A 43 1.84 -1.31 -23.58
CA SER A 43 1.96 -2.68 -23.06
C SER A 43 3.23 -2.88 -22.25
N PHE A 44 4.37 -2.35 -22.74
CA PHE A 44 5.61 -2.41 -21.97
C PHE A 44 5.56 -1.53 -20.72
N LEU A 45 5.01 -0.30 -20.80
CA LEU A 45 4.81 0.57 -19.65
C LEU A 45 3.95 -0.12 -18.57
N THR A 46 2.91 -0.85 -18.99
CA THR A 46 2.09 -1.67 -18.07
C THR A 46 2.95 -2.68 -17.32
N SER A 47 3.97 -3.25 -17.97
CA SER A 47 4.92 -4.14 -17.30
C SER A 47 5.76 -3.43 -16.21
N VAL A 48 5.97 -2.12 -16.33
CA VAL A 48 6.64 -1.31 -15.30
C VAL A 48 5.74 -1.13 -14.07
N TYR A 49 4.43 -1.06 -14.25
CA TYR A 49 3.46 -1.00 -13.15
C TYR A 49 3.22 -2.37 -12.48
N ALA A 50 3.38 -3.47 -13.19
CA ALA A 50 3.06 -4.81 -12.70
C ALA A 50 3.66 -5.18 -11.32
N PRO A 51 4.87 -4.74 -10.93
CA PRO A 51 5.38 -4.93 -9.58
C PRO A 51 4.48 -4.40 -8.48
N LEU A 52 3.74 -3.31 -8.66
CA LEU A 52 2.84 -2.75 -7.65
C LEU A 52 1.78 -3.76 -7.21
N THR A 53 1.22 -4.50 -8.16
CA THR A 53 0.12 -5.46 -7.91
C THR A 53 0.62 -6.89 -7.66
N SER A 54 1.94 -7.07 -7.61
CA SER A 54 2.56 -8.35 -7.30
C SER A 54 2.17 -8.84 -5.89
N GLN A 55 2.04 -10.17 -5.72
CA GLN A 55 1.87 -10.78 -4.41
C GLN A 55 3.03 -10.46 -3.45
N ASN A 56 4.20 -10.15 -3.97
CA ASN A 56 5.36 -9.78 -3.17
C ASN A 56 5.37 -8.31 -2.74
N PHE A 57 4.42 -7.50 -3.26
CA PHE A 57 4.29 -6.09 -2.92
C PHE A 57 2.86 -5.80 -2.42
N TYR A 58 2.13 -4.84 -2.99
CA TYR A 58 0.79 -4.45 -2.50
C TYR A 58 -0.26 -5.55 -2.66
N GLY A 59 -0.02 -6.58 -3.47
CA GLY A 59 -0.92 -7.72 -3.58
C GLY A 59 -1.03 -8.54 -2.29
N ASN A 60 0.03 -8.62 -1.47
CA ASN A 60 0.02 -9.41 -0.24
C ASN A 60 1.14 -9.04 0.76
N GLU A 61 2.43 -9.28 0.43
CA GLU A 61 3.51 -9.36 1.42
C GLU A 61 3.82 -8.02 2.08
N TYR A 62 3.68 -6.89 1.37
CA TYR A 62 4.00 -5.58 1.92
C TYR A 62 3.15 -5.21 3.14
N MET A 63 1.91 -5.71 3.19
CA MET A 63 1.03 -5.53 4.34
C MET A 63 1.61 -6.18 5.60
N PHE A 64 2.24 -7.35 5.47
CA PHE A 64 2.89 -8.03 6.58
C PHE A 64 4.21 -7.36 6.97
N MET A 65 4.92 -6.80 6.01
CA MET A 65 6.20 -6.13 6.26
C MET A 65 6.05 -4.79 6.96
N THR A 66 4.97 -4.09 6.70
CA THR A 66 4.75 -2.72 7.18
C THR A 66 3.62 -2.56 8.18
N GLY A 67 2.81 -3.60 8.39
CA GLY A 67 1.69 -3.60 9.33
C GLY A 67 2.08 -3.80 10.79
N ALA A 68 3.37 -4.00 11.07
CA ALA A 68 3.90 -4.05 12.43
C ALA A 68 4.18 -2.64 12.92
N ASP A 69 3.22 -2.03 13.58
CA ASP A 69 3.31 -0.67 14.09
C ASP A 69 2.59 -0.51 15.45
N ASP A 70 2.56 0.69 15.99
CA ASP A 70 1.95 0.97 17.29
C ASP A 70 0.41 1.03 17.27
N LEU A 71 -0.22 0.90 16.10
CA LEU A 71 -1.67 0.95 15.92
C LEU A 71 -2.27 -0.43 15.61
N SER A 72 -1.47 -1.33 15.07
CA SER A 72 -1.91 -2.65 14.64
C SER A 72 -0.92 -3.76 14.96
N HIS A 73 -1.42 -4.96 15.15
CA HIS A 73 -0.63 -6.16 15.36
C HIS A 73 -1.18 -7.35 14.59
N TYR A 74 -0.30 -8.29 14.31
CA TYR A 74 -0.65 -9.53 13.64
C TYR A 74 -1.18 -10.57 14.62
N GLY A 75 -2.35 -11.11 14.33
CA GLY A 75 -3.04 -12.11 15.15
C GLY A 75 -2.81 -13.56 14.74
N GLY A 76 -1.93 -13.83 13.79
CA GLY A 76 -1.65 -15.19 13.30
C GLY A 76 -0.42 -15.83 13.94
N GLY A 77 -0.06 -17.01 13.44
CA GLY A 77 1.07 -17.80 13.97
C GLY A 77 2.44 -17.23 13.59
N ARG A 78 3.45 -17.52 14.41
CA ARG A 78 4.86 -17.04 14.28
C ARG A 78 5.76 -18.00 13.51
N ASN A 79 5.27 -18.71 12.55
CA ASN A 79 6.16 -19.58 11.77
C ASN A 79 7.19 -18.72 11.02
N PRO A 80 8.51 -18.87 11.27
CA PRO A 80 9.55 -18.04 10.65
C PRO A 80 9.67 -18.21 9.13
N GLN A 81 9.00 -19.20 8.56
CA GLN A 81 8.95 -19.44 7.12
C GLN A 81 7.73 -18.78 6.43
N THR A 82 6.94 -18.04 7.16
CA THR A 82 5.71 -17.41 6.65
C THR A 82 5.73 -15.90 6.85
N SER A 83 4.84 -15.19 6.16
CA SER A 83 4.62 -13.75 6.31
C SER A 83 4.34 -13.35 7.77
N GLY A 84 3.80 -14.25 8.57
CA GLY A 84 3.59 -14.03 10.01
C GLY A 84 4.88 -13.75 10.79
N ALA A 85 6.02 -14.31 10.39
CA ALA A 85 7.29 -14.02 11.04
C ALA A 85 7.70 -12.56 10.89
N ILE A 86 7.56 -11.98 9.69
CA ILE A 86 7.84 -10.56 9.44
C ILE A 86 6.88 -9.68 10.23
N ALA A 87 5.58 -9.97 10.13
CA ALA A 87 4.55 -9.22 10.84
C ALA A 87 4.70 -9.28 12.37
N CYS A 88 5.42 -10.26 12.90
CA CYS A 88 5.73 -10.42 14.32
C CYS A 88 7.16 -9.99 14.71
N ASN A 89 7.88 -9.28 13.85
CA ASN A 89 9.29 -8.94 14.08
C ASN A 89 10.15 -10.14 14.47
N ASN A 90 9.93 -11.30 13.85
CA ASN A 90 10.63 -12.57 14.09
C ASN A 90 11.27 -13.15 12.81
N ALA A 91 11.40 -12.32 11.78
CA ALA A 91 12.07 -12.66 10.54
C ALA A 91 13.59 -12.41 10.65
N ASN A 92 14.35 -12.93 9.72
CA ASN A 92 15.78 -12.74 9.58
C ASN A 92 16.16 -12.59 8.10
N SER A 93 17.43 -12.33 7.81
CA SER A 93 17.93 -12.07 6.44
C SER A 93 17.65 -13.17 5.43
N SER A 94 17.41 -14.42 5.88
CA SER A 94 17.03 -15.55 5.01
C SER A 94 15.53 -15.69 4.80
N SER A 95 14.69 -14.83 5.43
CA SER A 95 13.23 -14.86 5.23
C SER A 95 12.87 -14.48 3.79
N PRO A 96 12.12 -15.33 3.08
CA PRO A 96 11.91 -15.18 1.63
C PRO A 96 11.18 -13.88 1.24
N GLN A 97 10.40 -13.32 2.13
CA GLN A 97 9.64 -12.10 1.85
C GLN A 97 10.56 -10.90 1.59
N PHE A 98 11.69 -10.80 2.31
CA PHE A 98 12.66 -9.73 2.06
C PHE A 98 13.29 -9.88 0.67
N SER A 99 13.72 -11.08 0.28
CA SER A 99 14.30 -11.32 -1.04
C SER A 99 13.27 -11.14 -2.16
N ASN A 100 12.03 -11.57 -1.94
CA ASN A 100 10.96 -11.47 -2.92
C ASN A 100 10.60 -10.01 -3.21
N LEU A 101 10.43 -9.18 -2.18
CA LEU A 101 10.14 -7.75 -2.39
C LEU A 101 11.35 -7.03 -3.01
N TRP A 102 12.56 -7.31 -2.54
CA TRP A 102 13.80 -6.76 -3.12
C TRP A 102 13.88 -7.03 -4.63
N GLN A 103 13.72 -8.29 -5.04
CA GLN A 103 13.74 -8.68 -6.45
C GLN A 103 12.60 -8.04 -7.24
N THR A 104 11.41 -7.95 -6.66
CA THR A 104 10.26 -7.31 -7.30
C THR A 104 10.51 -5.84 -7.59
N LEU A 105 11.09 -5.10 -6.64
CA LEU A 105 11.42 -3.68 -6.80
C LEU A 105 12.52 -3.47 -7.86
N TYR A 106 13.59 -4.27 -7.82
CA TYR A 106 14.64 -4.19 -8.85
C TYR A 106 14.17 -4.65 -10.23
N THR A 107 13.22 -5.58 -10.30
CA THR A 107 12.55 -5.93 -11.57
C THR A 107 11.79 -4.73 -12.14
N GLY A 108 11.08 -3.98 -11.29
CA GLY A 108 10.40 -2.75 -11.69
C GLY A 108 11.36 -1.67 -12.19
N ILE A 109 12.48 -1.48 -11.48
CA ILE A 109 13.54 -0.54 -11.87
C ILE A 109 14.15 -0.94 -13.23
N ASP A 110 14.48 -2.22 -13.42
CA ASP A 110 15.08 -2.69 -14.67
C ASP A 110 14.13 -2.53 -15.87
N ARG A 111 12.83 -2.82 -15.66
CA ARG A 111 11.79 -2.58 -16.68
C ARG A 111 11.64 -1.10 -17.01
N ALA A 112 11.65 -0.22 -16.00
CA ALA A 112 11.60 1.22 -16.21
C ALA A 112 12.84 1.71 -16.99
N ASN A 113 14.03 1.23 -16.64
CA ASN A 113 15.26 1.55 -17.39
C ASN A 113 15.16 1.08 -18.85
N LYS A 114 14.74 -0.17 -19.10
CA LYS A 114 14.55 -0.69 -20.46
C LYS A 114 13.53 0.11 -21.26
N PHE A 115 12.43 0.50 -20.61
CA PHE A 115 11.42 1.34 -21.24
C PHE A 115 12.03 2.68 -21.68
N LEU A 116 12.72 3.37 -20.77
CA LEU A 116 13.33 4.68 -21.03
C LEU A 116 14.44 4.64 -22.09
N GLU A 117 15.20 3.55 -22.17
CA GLU A 117 16.23 3.33 -23.19
C GLU A 117 15.64 3.08 -24.60
N ASN A 118 14.36 2.75 -24.72
CA ASN A 118 13.76 2.31 -25.97
C ASN A 118 12.55 3.12 -26.44
N ILE A 119 11.91 3.92 -25.60
CA ILE A 119 10.69 4.65 -25.97
C ILE A 119 10.90 5.60 -27.16
N ASP A 120 12.10 6.13 -27.34
CA ASP A 120 12.42 7.01 -28.47
C ASP A 120 12.51 6.27 -29.81
N LYS A 121 12.58 4.93 -29.81
CA LYS A 121 12.50 4.09 -31.02
C LYS A 121 11.08 3.95 -31.56
N THR A 122 10.06 4.31 -30.78
CA THR A 122 8.66 4.20 -31.19
C THR A 122 8.32 5.30 -32.18
N ASP A 123 8.12 4.96 -33.46
CA ASP A 123 7.87 5.95 -34.51
C ASP A 123 6.41 6.43 -34.52
N ASP A 124 5.45 5.54 -34.25
CA ASP A 124 4.00 5.84 -34.29
C ASP A 124 3.46 6.21 -32.89
N ILE A 125 3.97 7.29 -32.34
CA ILE A 125 3.50 7.87 -31.08
C ILE A 125 3.66 9.39 -31.09
N SER A 126 2.66 10.13 -30.60
CA SER A 126 2.78 11.60 -30.50
C SER A 126 3.80 12.02 -29.43
N ASP A 127 4.47 13.16 -29.62
CA ASP A 127 5.44 13.69 -28.66
C ASP A 127 4.83 13.85 -27.26
N LYS A 128 3.57 14.31 -27.17
CA LYS A 128 2.85 14.44 -25.90
C LYS A 128 2.71 13.09 -25.20
N LEU A 129 2.32 12.06 -25.91
CA LEU A 129 2.11 10.71 -25.35
C LEU A 129 3.44 10.05 -24.99
N ARG A 130 4.47 10.22 -25.82
CA ARG A 130 5.84 9.79 -25.54
C ARG A 130 6.35 10.39 -24.25
N LEU A 131 6.21 11.71 -24.07
CA LEU A 131 6.62 12.42 -22.86
C LEU A 131 5.85 11.92 -21.63
N GLN A 132 4.53 11.71 -21.76
CA GLN A 132 3.72 11.17 -20.68
C GLN A 132 4.20 9.77 -20.26
N TYR A 133 4.37 8.85 -21.20
CA TYR A 133 4.80 7.48 -20.90
C TYR A 133 6.21 7.43 -20.32
N ALA A 134 7.13 8.24 -20.84
CA ALA A 134 8.46 8.39 -20.27
C ALA A 134 8.42 8.94 -18.84
N SER A 135 7.54 9.92 -18.59
CA SER A 135 7.35 10.51 -17.25
C SER A 135 6.78 9.50 -16.26
N GLU A 136 5.82 8.67 -16.68
CA GLU A 136 5.29 7.58 -15.85
C GLU A 136 6.39 6.56 -15.50
N ALA A 137 7.19 6.14 -16.45
CA ALA A 137 8.30 5.21 -16.22
C ALA A 137 9.38 5.80 -15.29
N ARG A 138 9.72 7.09 -15.46
CA ARG A 138 10.64 7.81 -14.56
C ARG A 138 10.10 7.86 -13.14
N PHE A 139 8.83 8.23 -12.97
CA PHE A 139 8.18 8.25 -11.67
C PHE A 139 8.20 6.86 -11.00
N MET A 140 7.81 5.80 -11.74
CA MET A 140 7.77 4.44 -11.20
C MET A 140 9.16 3.97 -10.76
N ARG A 141 10.21 4.26 -11.53
CA ARG A 141 11.60 3.98 -11.14
C ARG A 141 11.97 4.67 -9.83
N ALA A 142 11.68 5.94 -9.71
CA ALA A 142 11.94 6.72 -8.50
C ALA A 142 11.14 6.20 -7.29
N TYR A 143 9.89 5.79 -7.49
CA TYR A 143 9.04 5.23 -6.45
C TYR A 143 9.57 3.87 -5.94
N TYR A 144 10.05 3.01 -6.82
CA TYR A 144 10.68 1.75 -6.42
C TYR A 144 11.96 1.99 -5.63
N TYR A 145 12.78 2.95 -6.03
CA TYR A 145 13.94 3.36 -5.24
C TYR A 145 13.54 3.96 -3.89
N PHE A 146 12.48 4.78 -3.84
CA PHE A 146 11.97 5.30 -2.57
C PHE A 146 11.56 4.16 -1.62
N THR A 147 10.85 3.15 -2.12
CA THR A 147 10.49 1.96 -1.32
C THR A 147 11.73 1.20 -0.84
N LEU A 148 12.75 1.06 -1.68
CA LEU A 148 14.01 0.42 -1.30
C LEU A 148 14.73 1.19 -0.19
N VAL A 149 14.92 2.51 -0.33
CA VAL A 149 15.65 3.29 0.68
C VAL A 149 14.87 3.41 1.99
N GLN A 150 13.53 3.44 1.95
CA GLN A 150 12.71 3.37 3.16
C GLN A 150 12.89 2.04 3.90
N GLY A 151 12.93 0.94 3.15
CA GLY A 151 13.05 -0.41 3.72
C GLY A 151 14.47 -0.77 4.14
N TRP A 152 15.48 -0.47 3.33
CA TRP A 152 16.84 -1.00 3.49
C TRP A 152 17.94 0.05 3.67
N GLY A 153 17.64 1.34 3.57
CA GLY A 153 18.65 2.40 3.64
C GLY A 153 19.53 2.42 2.39
N ASP A 154 20.82 2.29 2.55
CA ASP A 154 21.76 2.23 1.43
C ASP A 154 21.54 0.95 0.61
N VAL A 155 21.41 1.10 -0.71
CA VAL A 155 21.12 -0.02 -1.63
C VAL A 155 21.90 0.12 -2.93
N PRO A 156 22.10 -0.95 -3.71
CA PRO A 156 22.66 -0.84 -5.05
C PRO A 156 21.85 0.13 -5.93
N PHE A 157 22.52 1.04 -6.59
CA PHE A 157 21.88 2.08 -7.40
C PHE A 157 22.31 1.99 -8.86
N LYS A 158 21.33 1.93 -9.76
CA LYS A 158 21.53 1.77 -11.18
C LYS A 158 20.39 2.42 -11.98
N THR A 159 20.74 3.23 -12.98
CA THR A 159 19.77 3.93 -13.86
C THR A 159 19.78 3.41 -15.31
N THR A 160 20.46 2.29 -15.54
CA THR A 160 20.51 1.61 -16.84
C THR A 160 20.02 0.17 -16.70
N SER A 161 19.49 -0.40 -17.78
CA SER A 161 19.02 -1.78 -17.77
C SER A 161 20.16 -2.80 -17.62
N THR A 162 19.80 -4.01 -17.24
CA THR A 162 20.74 -5.11 -17.09
C THR A 162 20.81 -5.90 -18.40
N ASN A 163 21.91 -5.73 -19.15
CA ASN A 163 22.09 -6.36 -20.46
C ASN A 163 23.22 -7.40 -20.46
N SER A 164 23.84 -7.69 -19.31
CA SER A 164 24.95 -8.63 -19.18
C SER A 164 24.82 -9.44 -17.90
N VAL A 165 25.39 -10.63 -17.89
CA VAL A 165 25.59 -11.47 -16.72
C VAL A 165 26.87 -11.14 -15.94
N THR A 166 27.61 -10.16 -16.39
CA THR A 166 28.85 -9.66 -15.75
C THR A 166 28.66 -8.23 -15.26
N GLY A 167 29.45 -7.81 -14.26
CA GLY A 167 29.36 -6.46 -13.70
C GLY A 167 28.12 -6.26 -12.80
N LEU A 168 27.64 -7.36 -12.20
CA LEU A 168 26.48 -7.33 -11.31
C LEU A 168 26.85 -7.07 -9.85
N ASP A 169 28.13 -7.06 -9.52
CA ASP A 169 28.63 -6.68 -8.19
C ASP A 169 28.56 -5.14 -8.04
N ILE A 170 27.41 -4.65 -7.64
CA ILE A 170 27.14 -3.22 -7.45
C ILE A 170 27.15 -2.92 -5.96
N PRO A 171 28.05 -2.05 -5.46
CA PRO A 171 28.07 -1.68 -4.05
C PRO A 171 26.80 -0.91 -3.65
N ARG A 172 26.52 -0.90 -2.37
CA ARG A 172 25.49 -0.04 -1.80
C ARG A 172 25.87 1.43 -2.01
N THR A 173 24.94 2.21 -2.50
CA THR A 173 25.05 3.66 -2.65
C THR A 173 24.40 4.32 -1.43
N ASP A 174 25.04 5.37 -0.94
CA ASP A 174 24.49 6.18 0.16
C ASP A 174 23.06 6.64 -0.15
N LYS A 175 22.17 6.45 0.80
CA LYS A 175 20.74 6.77 0.64
C LYS A 175 20.49 8.24 0.30
N GLN A 176 21.32 9.18 0.78
CA GLN A 176 21.13 10.61 0.45
C GLN A 176 21.35 10.86 -1.04
N THR A 177 22.34 10.22 -1.65
CA THR A 177 22.54 10.25 -3.10
C THR A 177 21.31 9.71 -3.85
N ILE A 178 20.72 8.63 -3.34
CA ILE A 178 19.51 8.06 -3.94
C ILE A 178 18.30 8.98 -3.71
N TYR A 179 18.17 9.63 -2.55
CA TYR A 179 17.15 10.65 -2.33
C TYR A 179 17.30 11.86 -3.26
N ASP A 180 18.53 12.31 -3.53
CA ASP A 180 18.77 13.39 -4.51
C ASP A 180 18.27 12.99 -5.90
N PHE A 181 18.57 11.76 -6.33
CA PHE A 181 18.03 11.22 -7.57
C PHE A 181 16.49 11.18 -7.55
N ILE A 182 15.87 10.60 -6.50
CA ILE A 182 14.42 10.44 -6.41
C ILE A 182 13.71 11.81 -6.50
N THR A 183 14.20 12.79 -5.73
CA THR A 183 13.56 14.11 -5.69
C THR A 183 13.73 14.86 -7.00
N THR A 184 14.89 14.76 -7.65
CA THR A 184 15.13 15.32 -8.98
C THR A 184 14.25 14.65 -10.03
N GLU A 185 14.27 13.32 -10.07
CA GLU A 185 13.55 12.52 -11.06
C GLU A 185 12.03 12.79 -11.01
N ILE A 186 11.43 12.80 -9.81
CA ILE A 186 9.98 13.04 -9.67
C ILE A 186 9.64 14.51 -9.98
N SER A 187 10.45 15.47 -9.52
CA SER A 187 10.17 16.88 -9.78
C SER A 187 10.19 17.23 -11.26
N GLU A 188 11.12 16.65 -12.01
CA GLU A 188 11.24 16.87 -13.45
C GLU A 188 10.15 16.15 -14.24
N CYS A 189 9.89 14.87 -13.93
CA CYS A 189 8.91 14.10 -14.70
C CYS A 189 7.46 14.51 -14.41
N ALA A 190 7.16 15.12 -13.26
CA ALA A 190 5.80 15.49 -12.89
C ALA A 190 5.13 16.43 -13.92
N GLU A 191 5.89 17.32 -14.55
CA GLU A 191 5.34 18.27 -15.55
C GLU A 191 4.97 17.58 -16.87
N GLY A 192 5.53 16.40 -17.16
CA GLY A 192 5.19 15.57 -18.32
C GLY A 192 4.01 14.64 -18.08
N LEU A 193 3.56 14.49 -16.84
CA LEU A 193 2.44 13.62 -16.48
C LEU A 193 1.09 14.30 -16.78
N ALA A 194 0.10 13.49 -17.14
CA ALA A 194 -1.28 13.93 -17.28
C ALA A 194 -1.85 14.38 -15.94
N THR A 195 -2.77 15.35 -15.96
CA THR A 195 -3.58 15.71 -14.79
C THR A 195 -4.56 14.58 -14.45
N ALA A 196 -5.08 14.58 -13.23
CA ALA A 196 -6.13 13.62 -12.84
C ALA A 196 -7.37 13.75 -13.76
N ALA A 197 -7.72 14.96 -14.18
CA ALA A 197 -8.85 15.21 -15.10
C ALA A 197 -8.58 14.62 -16.50
N GLU A 198 -7.38 14.78 -17.06
CA GLU A 198 -7.00 14.18 -18.34
C GLU A 198 -7.03 12.64 -18.29
N LEU A 199 -6.75 12.03 -17.14
CA LEU A 199 -6.89 10.59 -16.89
C LEU A 199 -8.34 10.16 -16.59
N GLY A 200 -9.31 11.08 -16.64
CA GLY A 200 -10.71 10.80 -16.32
C GLY A 200 -10.92 10.40 -14.85
N TYR A 201 -10.07 10.88 -13.97
CA TYR A 201 -10.05 10.58 -12.52
C TYR A 201 -9.89 9.09 -12.21
N LYS A 202 -9.12 8.37 -13.02
CA LYS A 202 -8.80 6.95 -12.79
C LYS A 202 -7.42 6.86 -12.13
N PRO A 203 -7.34 6.50 -10.85
CA PRO A 203 -6.11 6.60 -10.05
C PRO A 203 -5.11 5.46 -10.27
N GLY A 204 -5.36 4.51 -11.15
CA GLY A 204 -4.43 3.42 -11.46
C GLY A 204 -3.17 3.88 -12.20
N HIS A 205 -3.29 4.91 -13.06
CA HIS A 205 -2.15 5.57 -13.67
C HIS A 205 -1.64 6.71 -12.81
N VAL A 206 -0.34 6.96 -12.85
CA VAL A 206 0.27 8.07 -12.12
C VAL A 206 -0.13 9.39 -12.78
N SER A 207 -0.86 10.21 -12.03
CA SER A 207 -1.15 11.60 -12.41
C SER A 207 -0.08 12.55 -11.89
N ARG A 208 -0.08 13.78 -12.39
CA ARG A 208 0.76 14.87 -11.88
C ARG A 208 0.54 15.10 -10.38
N SER A 209 -0.72 15.05 -9.94
CA SER A 209 -1.07 15.13 -8.50
C SER A 209 -0.47 14.01 -7.69
N ALA A 210 -0.48 12.78 -8.21
CA ALA A 210 0.13 11.62 -7.56
C ALA A 210 1.64 11.81 -7.41
N ALA A 211 2.32 12.28 -8.46
CA ALA A 211 3.75 12.54 -8.41
C ALA A 211 4.11 13.62 -7.38
N TRP A 212 3.41 14.75 -7.37
CA TRP A 212 3.65 15.80 -6.39
C TRP A 212 3.35 15.35 -4.95
N GLY A 213 2.29 14.59 -4.73
CA GLY A 213 1.93 14.08 -3.40
C GLY A 213 2.96 13.06 -2.88
N ILE A 214 3.44 12.16 -3.74
CA ILE A 214 4.53 11.25 -3.37
C ILE A 214 5.83 12.02 -3.14
N LEU A 215 6.15 13.02 -3.96
CA LEU A 215 7.33 13.85 -3.74
C LEU A 215 7.28 14.60 -2.40
N ALA A 216 6.11 15.11 -2.01
CA ALA A 216 5.91 15.70 -0.68
C ALA A 216 6.20 14.68 0.44
N ARG A 217 5.72 13.44 0.29
CA ARG A 217 6.01 12.34 1.24
C ARG A 217 7.50 12.00 1.29
N VAL A 218 8.18 11.96 0.14
CA VAL A 218 9.64 11.75 0.05
C VAL A 218 10.38 12.84 0.83
N TYR A 219 10.00 14.10 0.67
CA TYR A 219 10.63 15.20 1.39
C TYR A 219 10.36 15.14 2.90
N LEU A 220 9.15 14.77 3.34
CA LEU A 220 8.86 14.55 4.77
C LEU A 220 9.69 13.40 5.34
N PHE A 221 9.83 12.31 4.59
CA PHE A 221 10.64 11.18 5.03
C PHE A 221 12.12 11.58 5.12
N ARG A 222 12.61 12.28 4.10
CA ARG A 222 13.99 12.77 4.06
C ARG A 222 14.31 13.75 5.19
N ALA A 223 13.37 14.64 5.53
CA ALA A 223 13.50 15.53 6.66
C ALA A 223 13.61 14.74 7.99
N GLY A 224 12.74 13.75 8.19
CA GLY A 224 12.76 12.89 9.36
C GLY A 224 13.96 11.96 9.41
N GLU A 225 14.34 11.37 8.29
CA GLU A 225 15.51 10.51 8.14
C GLU A 225 16.78 11.25 8.54
N HIS A 226 16.94 12.47 8.06
CA HIS A 226 18.05 13.35 8.43
C HIS A 226 18.07 13.68 9.92
N PHE A 227 16.89 13.85 10.49
CA PHE A 227 16.73 14.14 11.92
C PHE A 227 17.14 12.94 12.79
N ARG A 228 16.76 11.74 12.37
CA ARG A 228 17.01 10.50 13.10
C ARG A 228 18.49 10.11 13.06
N ASP A 229 19.09 10.11 11.88
CA ASP A 229 20.47 9.64 11.71
C ASP A 229 21.48 10.65 12.20
N ASN A 230 21.02 11.81 12.62
CA ASN A 230 21.90 12.90 12.77
C ASN A 230 21.86 13.56 14.14
N THR A 231 22.85 13.31 14.84
CA THR A 231 23.32 14.19 15.90
C THR A 231 23.93 15.50 15.36
N SER A 232 24.12 15.65 14.05
CA SER A 232 24.80 16.79 13.43
C SER A 232 24.14 17.30 12.12
N GLY A 233 22.81 17.01 11.88
CA GLY A 233 22.10 17.40 10.68
C GLY A 233 22.16 18.89 10.39
N ASP A 234 22.37 19.20 9.11
CA ASP A 234 22.22 20.56 8.65
C ASP A 234 20.75 21.00 8.84
N ALA A 235 20.50 21.77 9.90
CA ALA A 235 19.19 22.31 10.23
C ALA A 235 18.58 23.07 9.05
N THR A 236 19.42 23.69 8.19
CA THR A 236 18.98 24.39 6.98
C THR A 236 18.44 23.41 5.95
N ALA A 237 19.10 22.28 5.74
CA ALA A 237 18.64 21.25 4.84
C ALA A 237 17.30 20.65 5.30
N ILE A 238 17.17 20.34 6.58
CA ILE A 238 15.94 19.82 7.18
C ILE A 238 14.77 20.82 6.97
N GLN A 239 15.00 22.09 7.27
CA GLN A 239 14.00 23.15 7.05
C GLN A 239 13.61 23.26 5.57
N ASN A 240 14.58 23.13 4.67
CA ASN A 240 14.31 23.13 3.23
C ASN A 240 13.46 21.92 2.82
N TYR A 241 13.71 20.72 3.35
CA TYR A 241 12.91 19.54 3.04
C TYR A 241 11.45 19.70 3.50
N PHE A 242 11.20 20.21 4.70
CA PHE A 242 9.84 20.53 5.13
C PHE A 242 9.17 21.58 4.23
N LYS A 243 9.91 22.61 3.85
CA LYS A 243 9.41 23.63 2.90
C LYS A 243 9.05 23.02 1.54
N GLN A 244 9.88 22.14 1.00
CA GLN A 244 9.58 21.43 -0.25
C GLN A 244 8.36 20.52 -0.10
N ALA A 245 8.24 19.80 1.02
CA ALA A 245 7.08 18.96 1.30
C ALA A 245 5.79 19.78 1.28
N SER A 246 5.75 20.93 1.98
CA SER A 246 4.60 21.86 1.94
C SER A 246 4.32 22.36 0.53
N THR A 247 5.35 22.76 -0.20
CA THR A 247 5.22 23.30 -1.56
C THR A 247 4.56 22.30 -2.51
N TYR A 248 5.04 21.04 -2.52
CA TYR A 248 4.51 20.02 -3.42
C TYR A 248 3.11 19.53 -3.00
N ALA A 249 2.86 19.40 -1.70
CA ALA A 249 1.53 19.06 -1.21
C ALA A 249 0.50 20.17 -1.53
N GLN A 250 0.86 21.45 -1.44
CA GLN A 250 0.01 22.54 -1.85
C GLN A 250 -0.26 22.57 -3.36
N LYS A 251 0.67 22.15 -4.21
CA LYS A 251 0.40 21.96 -5.64
C LYS A 251 -0.73 20.96 -5.85
N VAL A 252 -0.75 19.83 -5.12
CA VAL A 252 -1.86 18.86 -5.18
C VAL A 252 -3.18 19.48 -4.75
N MET A 253 -3.19 20.33 -3.72
CA MET A 253 -4.40 21.05 -3.28
C MET A 253 -4.98 21.94 -4.39
N GLY A 254 -4.14 22.44 -5.30
CA GLY A 254 -4.54 23.23 -6.46
C GLY A 254 -5.20 22.45 -7.60
N GLU A 255 -5.11 21.11 -7.63
CA GLU A 255 -5.61 20.25 -8.72
C GLU A 255 -7.08 19.81 -8.55
N GLY A 256 -7.80 20.35 -7.55
CA GLY A 256 -9.24 20.14 -7.40
C GLY A 256 -9.65 18.88 -6.61
N HIS A 257 -8.70 18.18 -6.01
CA HIS A 257 -8.97 17.08 -5.08
C HIS A 257 -9.70 17.58 -3.82
N ARG A 258 -10.59 16.75 -3.29
CA ARG A 258 -11.38 17.05 -2.08
C ARG A 258 -11.55 15.80 -1.23
N LEU A 259 -11.84 16.02 0.05
CA LEU A 259 -12.30 14.93 0.91
C LEU A 259 -13.72 14.51 0.48
N THR A 260 -14.01 13.22 0.53
CA THR A 260 -15.38 12.70 0.42
C THR A 260 -16.25 13.22 1.56
N ALA A 261 -17.56 13.23 1.36
CA ALA A 261 -18.51 13.75 2.35
C ALA A 261 -18.43 12.98 3.68
N ASN A 262 -18.30 11.67 3.60
CA ASN A 262 -18.11 10.80 4.76
C ASN A 262 -16.77 10.10 4.68
N TYR A 263 -16.19 9.79 5.84
CA TYR A 263 -14.91 9.08 5.94
C TYR A 263 -14.89 7.74 5.20
N TRP A 264 -15.97 7.01 5.25
CA TRP A 264 -16.09 5.66 4.68
C TRP A 264 -16.32 5.62 3.18
N ASP A 265 -16.74 6.72 2.55
CA ASP A 265 -17.08 6.75 1.13
C ASP A 265 -15.88 6.34 0.26
N VAL A 266 -14.68 6.84 0.56
CA VAL A 266 -13.46 6.49 -0.17
C VAL A 266 -13.14 5.00 -0.07
N PHE A 267 -13.37 4.36 1.09
CA PHE A 267 -13.12 2.93 1.26
C PHE A 267 -14.19 2.07 0.57
N ILE A 268 -15.44 2.52 0.56
CA ILE A 268 -16.50 1.87 -0.21
C ILE A 268 -16.17 1.94 -1.71
N ASP A 269 -15.70 3.08 -2.19
CA ASP A 269 -15.29 3.25 -3.59
C ASP A 269 -14.11 2.31 -3.94
N LEU A 270 -13.07 2.25 -3.10
CA LEU A 270 -11.95 1.30 -3.24
C LEU A 270 -12.40 -0.17 -3.28
N CYS A 271 -13.30 -0.55 -2.35
CA CYS A 271 -13.82 -1.91 -2.30
C CYS A 271 -14.71 -2.26 -3.50
N SER A 272 -15.39 -1.27 -4.06
CA SER A 272 -16.33 -1.42 -5.19
C SER A 272 -15.70 -1.16 -6.56
N ASN A 273 -14.41 -0.92 -6.64
CA ASN A 273 -13.72 -0.50 -7.86
C ASN A 273 -14.44 0.67 -8.58
N ARG A 274 -14.91 1.63 -7.79
CA ARG A 274 -15.57 2.83 -8.31
C ARG A 274 -14.65 4.02 -8.19
N TYR A 275 -14.67 4.87 -9.20
CA TYR A 275 -13.92 6.11 -9.21
C TYR A 275 -14.81 7.29 -8.84
N ASN A 276 -14.48 7.98 -7.76
CA ASN A 276 -15.22 9.17 -7.33
C ASN A 276 -14.71 10.41 -8.09
N THR A 277 -15.32 10.68 -9.23
CA THR A 277 -14.94 11.80 -10.10
C THR A 277 -15.33 13.17 -9.55
N THR A 278 -16.07 13.25 -8.45
CA THR A 278 -16.50 14.51 -7.82
C THR A 278 -15.53 14.96 -6.73
N ALA A 279 -15.22 14.08 -5.79
CA ALA A 279 -14.26 14.39 -4.72
C ALA A 279 -12.83 14.06 -5.15
N ASN A 280 -12.64 12.95 -5.85
CA ASN A 280 -11.34 12.46 -6.27
C ASN A 280 -10.35 12.41 -5.07
N GLU A 281 -10.83 11.85 -3.93
CA GLU A 281 -10.04 11.76 -2.71
C GLU A 281 -8.93 10.74 -2.84
N SER A 282 -9.17 9.61 -3.50
CA SER A 282 -8.12 8.65 -3.85
C SER A 282 -7.37 9.17 -5.07
N ILE A 283 -6.08 9.46 -4.88
CA ILE A 283 -5.23 10.14 -5.88
C ILE A 283 -4.42 9.13 -6.68
N TRP A 284 -3.98 8.06 -6.01
CA TRP A 284 -3.20 6.99 -6.65
C TRP A 284 -3.46 5.66 -5.95
N GLU A 285 -3.68 4.60 -6.75
CA GLU A 285 -4.06 3.27 -6.29
C GLU A 285 -3.23 2.16 -6.94
N ALA A 286 -2.97 1.10 -6.20
CA ALA A 286 -2.67 -0.20 -6.78
C ALA A 286 -4.01 -0.91 -7.05
N GLU A 287 -4.31 -1.16 -8.31
CA GLU A 287 -5.60 -1.71 -8.77
C GLU A 287 -5.52 -3.22 -8.98
N PHE A 288 -6.56 -3.93 -8.56
CA PHE A 288 -6.65 -5.39 -8.62
C PHE A 288 -7.91 -5.84 -9.35
N ALA A 289 -7.77 -6.85 -10.22
CA ALA A 289 -8.89 -7.43 -10.95
C ALA A 289 -9.69 -8.44 -10.11
N GLY A 290 -9.05 -9.12 -9.19
CA GLY A 290 -9.69 -10.12 -8.34
C GLY A 290 -10.25 -11.34 -9.08
N ASP A 291 -9.92 -11.47 -10.35
CA ASP A 291 -10.52 -12.41 -11.29
C ASP A 291 -9.48 -13.46 -11.73
N TYR A 292 -9.91 -14.74 -11.71
CA TYR A 292 -9.08 -15.87 -12.16
C TYR A 292 -9.17 -16.18 -13.65
N THR A 293 -10.04 -15.49 -14.38
CA THR A 293 -10.36 -15.86 -15.76
C THR A 293 -9.40 -15.26 -16.77
N SER A 294 -8.61 -14.24 -16.37
CA SER A 294 -7.62 -13.63 -17.24
C SER A 294 -6.23 -14.26 -17.08
N GLU A 295 -5.48 -14.34 -18.15
CA GLU A 295 -4.08 -14.78 -18.14
C GLU A 295 -3.18 -13.78 -17.39
N VAL A 296 -3.60 -12.53 -17.27
CA VAL A 296 -2.91 -11.47 -16.52
C VAL A 296 -3.58 -11.33 -15.17
N ARG A 297 -2.91 -11.79 -14.12
CA ARG A 297 -3.44 -11.82 -12.76
C ARG A 297 -2.90 -10.67 -11.93
N ALA A 298 -3.71 -9.66 -11.69
CA ALA A 298 -3.50 -8.68 -10.62
C ALA A 298 -4.36 -9.09 -9.42
N GLU A 299 -3.87 -10.05 -8.63
CA GLU A 299 -4.61 -10.68 -7.54
C GLU A 299 -4.28 -10.00 -6.21
N GLY A 300 -5.17 -9.13 -5.74
CA GLY A 300 -5.10 -8.56 -4.40
C GLY A 300 -5.66 -9.50 -3.34
N ARG A 301 -5.13 -9.43 -2.13
CA ARG A 301 -5.63 -10.19 -0.98
C ARG A 301 -6.07 -9.30 0.17
N ILE A 302 -6.16 -8.01 -0.06
CA ILE A 302 -6.31 -7.04 1.02
C ILE A 302 -7.59 -7.27 1.83
N GLY A 303 -8.75 -7.36 1.22
CA GLY A 303 -10.02 -7.60 1.92
C GLY A 303 -10.11 -9.00 2.54
N ASN A 304 -9.38 -9.97 2.01
CA ASN A 304 -9.33 -11.32 2.55
C ASN A 304 -8.42 -11.41 3.81
N LEU A 305 -7.23 -10.80 3.77
CA LEU A 305 -6.25 -10.94 4.84
C LEU A 305 -6.47 -9.96 5.99
N ILE A 306 -6.85 -8.73 5.69
CA ILE A 306 -6.92 -7.63 6.65
C ILE A 306 -8.31 -7.01 6.82
N GLY A 307 -9.31 -7.54 6.16
CA GLY A 307 -10.71 -7.15 6.35
C GLY A 307 -11.32 -7.73 7.62
N ILE A 308 -12.63 -7.55 7.75
CA ILE A 308 -13.40 -8.10 8.88
C ILE A 308 -13.39 -9.62 8.82
N LYS A 309 -13.20 -10.27 9.97
CA LYS A 309 -13.23 -11.73 10.06
C LYS A 309 -14.58 -12.29 9.60
N CYS A 310 -14.51 -13.27 8.71
CA CYS A 310 -15.66 -14.00 8.21
C CYS A 310 -15.26 -15.46 7.99
N PRO A 311 -16.00 -16.44 8.52
CA PRO A 311 -15.72 -17.86 8.32
C PRO A 311 -15.71 -18.26 6.84
N ASP A 312 -15.08 -19.39 6.55
CA ASP A 312 -15.11 -19.98 5.22
C ASP A 312 -16.54 -20.33 4.83
N GLN A 313 -16.91 -19.93 3.64
CA GLN A 313 -18.26 -20.13 3.15
C GLN A 313 -18.52 -21.60 2.86
N SER A 314 -19.79 -21.99 3.03
CA SER A 314 -20.25 -23.31 2.62
C SER A 314 -19.86 -23.63 1.18
N THR A 315 -19.52 -24.89 0.93
CA THR A 315 -19.32 -25.42 -0.41
C THR A 315 -20.58 -25.40 -1.29
N ASP A 316 -21.73 -25.13 -0.69
CA ASP A 316 -23.00 -25.02 -1.42
C ASP A 316 -23.11 -23.65 -2.11
N GLN A 317 -22.76 -23.66 -3.38
CA GLN A 317 -22.70 -22.50 -4.27
C GLN A 317 -24.05 -21.82 -4.49
N SER A 318 -25.17 -22.55 -4.32
CA SER A 318 -26.53 -22.01 -4.49
C SER A 318 -26.92 -21.05 -3.37
N LEU A 319 -26.11 -21.00 -2.33
CA LEU A 319 -26.34 -20.23 -1.11
C LEU A 319 -25.55 -18.92 -1.06
N LEU A 320 -24.70 -18.65 -2.05
CA LEU A 320 -23.89 -17.45 -2.13
C LEU A 320 -24.67 -16.33 -2.81
N ASP A 321 -25.18 -15.42 -2.02
CA ASP A 321 -25.84 -14.20 -2.50
C ASP A 321 -24.81 -13.08 -2.77
N ALA A 322 -25.22 -12.14 -3.62
CA ALA A 322 -24.49 -10.91 -3.92
C ALA A 322 -24.10 -10.08 -2.67
N LYS A 323 -24.75 -10.29 -1.57
CA LYS A 323 -24.52 -9.59 -0.29
C LYS A 323 -23.63 -10.35 0.69
N ASP A 324 -23.10 -11.49 0.27
CA ASP A 324 -22.21 -12.29 1.08
C ASP A 324 -20.96 -11.49 1.45
N PRO A 325 -20.57 -11.36 2.74
CA PRO A 325 -19.39 -10.61 3.14
C PRO A 325 -18.08 -11.17 2.56
N GLY A 326 -18.03 -12.42 2.13
CA GLY A 326 -16.81 -13.06 1.63
C GLY A 326 -15.87 -13.48 2.75
N PHE A 327 -15.08 -14.53 2.51
CA PHE A 327 -14.14 -15.07 3.48
C PHE A 327 -13.06 -14.07 3.88
N GLY A 328 -12.83 -13.89 5.19
CA GLY A 328 -11.85 -12.98 5.74
C GLY A 328 -11.10 -13.58 6.93
N TYR A 329 -9.76 -13.53 6.87
CA TYR A 329 -8.89 -14.02 7.95
C TYR A 329 -8.80 -13.04 9.12
N ALA A 330 -8.87 -11.73 8.86
CA ALA A 330 -8.62 -10.67 9.84
C ALA A 330 -7.26 -10.86 10.53
N TYR A 331 -6.16 -10.87 9.78
CA TYR A 331 -4.84 -11.08 10.37
C TYR A 331 -4.32 -9.87 11.14
N PHE A 332 -4.82 -8.67 10.88
CA PHE A 332 -4.41 -7.47 11.59
C PHE A 332 -5.52 -6.92 12.46
N TRP A 333 -5.15 -6.62 13.70
CA TRP A 333 -6.03 -6.19 14.77
C TRP A 333 -5.53 -4.87 15.34
N SER A 334 -6.43 -4.03 15.82
CA SER A 334 -6.07 -2.79 16.50
C SER A 334 -5.30 -3.06 17.80
N THR A 335 -4.53 -2.05 18.23
CA THR A 335 -3.92 -2.01 19.56
C THR A 335 -4.80 -1.19 20.51
N PRO A 336 -4.57 -1.30 21.85
CA PRO A 336 -5.19 -0.42 22.82
C PRO A 336 -4.97 1.06 22.51
N LYS A 337 -3.79 1.42 22.01
CA LYS A 337 -3.43 2.80 21.65
C LYS A 337 -4.39 3.40 20.63
N LEU A 338 -4.67 2.68 19.55
CA LEU A 338 -5.57 3.16 18.50
C LEU A 338 -7.01 3.33 19.00
N TYR A 339 -7.51 2.35 19.75
CA TYR A 339 -8.85 2.42 20.32
C TYR A 339 -9.02 3.62 21.25
N GLU A 340 -8.08 3.80 22.19
CA GLU A 340 -8.11 4.89 23.15
C GLU A 340 -7.95 6.26 22.49
N LEU A 341 -7.13 6.34 21.44
CA LEU A 341 -6.96 7.58 20.69
C LEU A 341 -8.27 8.05 20.06
N TYR A 342 -9.02 7.14 19.43
CA TYR A 342 -10.36 7.44 18.93
C TYR A 342 -11.31 7.88 20.04
N LYS A 343 -11.34 7.14 21.16
CA LYS A 343 -12.20 7.45 22.31
C LYS A 343 -11.88 8.81 22.91
N ALA A 344 -10.61 9.13 23.09
CA ALA A 344 -10.16 10.41 23.66
C ALA A 344 -10.55 11.61 22.77
N ASN A 345 -10.65 11.41 21.46
CA ASN A 345 -11.07 12.45 20.52
C ASN A 345 -12.60 12.46 20.26
N GLY A 346 -13.37 11.56 20.86
CA GLY A 346 -14.80 11.42 20.61
C GLY A 346 -15.12 10.95 19.18
N ASP A 347 -14.17 10.33 18.49
CA ASP A 347 -14.24 9.93 17.10
C ASP A 347 -14.85 8.53 16.93
N ILE A 348 -16.08 8.38 17.33
CA ILE A 348 -16.77 7.09 17.36
C ILE A 348 -17.09 6.58 15.96
N ASN A 349 -17.43 7.48 15.05
CA ASN A 349 -17.80 7.13 13.69
C ASN A 349 -16.61 6.52 12.93
N ARG A 350 -15.50 7.24 12.87
CA ARG A 350 -14.28 6.76 12.18
C ARG A 350 -13.70 5.54 12.88
N MET A 351 -13.78 5.47 14.23
CA MET A 351 -13.42 4.29 15.00
C MET A 351 -14.17 3.05 14.54
N ASN A 352 -15.50 3.09 14.56
CA ASN A 352 -16.34 1.92 14.22
C ASN A 352 -16.23 1.51 12.74
N TRP A 353 -15.79 2.42 11.87
CA TRP A 353 -15.46 2.05 10.50
C TRP A 353 -14.08 1.41 10.41
N SER A 354 -13.04 2.05 10.93
CA SER A 354 -11.65 1.63 10.76
C SER A 354 -11.30 0.37 11.54
N ILE A 355 -11.87 0.23 12.74
CA ILE A 355 -11.73 -0.94 13.60
C ILE A 355 -13.14 -1.47 13.90
N ALA A 356 -13.53 -2.50 13.16
CA ALA A 356 -14.90 -3.00 13.21
C ALA A 356 -15.25 -3.54 14.60
N PRO A 357 -16.39 -3.10 15.21
CA PRO A 357 -16.83 -3.62 16.49
C PRO A 357 -17.51 -5.00 16.39
N PHE A 358 -17.38 -5.67 15.25
CA PHE A 358 -18.03 -6.94 14.96
C PHE A 358 -17.18 -7.82 14.05
N GLU A 359 -17.49 -9.09 14.02
CA GLU A 359 -17.08 -10.08 13.01
C GLU A 359 -18.31 -10.80 12.46
N TYR A 360 -18.18 -11.36 11.26
CA TYR A 360 -19.25 -12.19 10.70
C TYR A 360 -19.15 -13.61 11.26
N VAL A 361 -20.29 -14.21 11.56
CA VAL A 361 -20.40 -15.60 12.02
C VAL A 361 -21.40 -16.34 11.15
N GLU A 362 -21.19 -17.64 10.96
CA GLU A 362 -22.13 -18.47 10.27
C GLU A 362 -23.45 -18.51 11.07
N ALA A 363 -24.54 -18.25 10.40
CA ALA A 363 -25.86 -18.29 11.02
C ALA A 363 -26.23 -19.73 11.42
N VAL A 364 -26.71 -19.92 12.64
CA VAL A 364 -27.06 -21.22 13.22
C VAL A 364 -28.23 -21.90 12.47
N SER A 365 -28.98 -21.17 11.68
CA SER A 365 -30.07 -21.67 10.85
C SER A 365 -30.01 -21.07 9.46
N LYS A 366 -29.85 -21.92 8.46
CA LYS A 366 -29.76 -21.55 7.03
C LYS A 366 -31.12 -21.12 6.40
N LYS A 367 -32.18 -21.00 7.17
CA LYS A 367 -33.50 -20.58 6.69
C LYS A 367 -33.99 -19.35 7.45
N GLY A 368 -34.11 -18.25 6.74
CA GLY A 368 -34.86 -17.09 7.21
C GLY A 368 -34.13 -16.16 8.16
N ILE A 369 -32.80 -16.17 8.15
CA ILE A 369 -32.01 -15.26 8.97
C ILE A 369 -31.85 -13.93 8.25
N THR A 370 -32.24 -12.90 8.96
CA THR A 370 -31.98 -11.53 8.61
C THR A 370 -30.53 -11.24 8.98
N GLY A 371 -29.64 -11.25 8.01
CA GLY A 371 -28.28 -10.74 8.17
C GLY A 371 -28.32 -9.23 8.35
N ARG A 372 -27.31 -8.67 9.02
CA ARG A 372 -27.23 -7.23 9.22
C ARG A 372 -26.07 -6.70 8.43
N GLN A 373 -26.39 -5.87 7.46
CA GLN A 373 -25.40 -5.03 6.83
C GLN A 373 -25.26 -3.77 7.68
N PHE A 374 -24.05 -3.43 8.03
CA PHE A 374 -23.75 -2.20 8.72
C PHE A 374 -23.71 -1.07 7.67
N GLU A 375 -24.80 -0.35 7.53
CA GLU A 375 -24.75 0.95 6.88
C GLU A 375 -24.35 1.98 7.92
N PHE A 376 -23.29 2.73 7.64
CA PHE A 376 -22.70 3.60 8.65
C PHE A 376 -23.72 4.63 9.17
N GLY A 377 -23.91 4.68 10.47
CA GLY A 377 -24.93 5.49 11.13
C GLY A 377 -26.34 4.91 11.13
N LYS A 378 -26.55 3.77 10.45
CA LYS A 378 -27.79 3.01 10.50
C LYS A 378 -27.49 1.53 10.43
N MET A 379 -27.93 0.77 11.41
CA MET A 379 -27.99 -0.69 11.27
C MET A 379 -29.27 -1.02 10.50
N GLU A 380 -29.16 -1.23 9.20
CA GLU A 380 -30.26 -1.79 8.43
C GLU A 380 -30.24 -3.30 8.48
N GLU A 381 -31.39 -3.89 8.76
CA GLU A 381 -31.60 -5.32 8.59
C GLU A 381 -31.58 -5.65 7.10
N VAL A 382 -30.46 -6.20 6.64
CA VAL A 382 -30.40 -6.79 5.31
C VAL A 382 -30.77 -8.26 5.44
N LYS A 383 -31.74 -8.72 4.68
CA LYS A 383 -32.04 -10.14 4.55
C LYS A 383 -30.86 -10.84 3.88
N ASN A 384 -29.92 -11.27 4.69
CA ASN A 384 -28.88 -12.19 4.29
C ASN A 384 -29.21 -13.56 4.90
N GLN A 385 -29.34 -14.58 4.08
CA GLN A 385 -29.79 -15.89 4.51
C GLN A 385 -28.74 -16.67 5.32
N TYR A 386 -27.48 -16.21 5.35
CA TYR A 386 -26.36 -17.05 5.79
C TYR A 386 -25.49 -16.43 6.87
N TRP A 387 -25.45 -15.10 7.01
CA TRP A 387 -24.48 -14.43 7.86
C TRP A 387 -25.15 -13.57 8.91
N ASP A 388 -24.67 -13.71 10.11
CA ASP A 388 -25.04 -12.83 11.21
C ASP A 388 -23.84 -12.02 11.63
N VAL A 389 -24.08 -10.86 12.21
CA VAL A 389 -23.03 -10.03 12.79
C VAL A 389 -22.91 -10.40 14.25
N SER A 390 -21.77 -10.98 14.64
CA SER A 390 -21.42 -11.22 16.02
C SER A 390 -20.52 -10.11 16.53
N TYR A 391 -20.90 -9.54 17.65
CA TYR A 391 -20.04 -8.64 18.39
C TYR A 391 -19.16 -9.46 19.31
N SER A 392 -18.04 -9.96 18.80
CA SER A 392 -17.13 -10.77 19.60
C SER A 392 -16.33 -9.96 20.62
N TYR A 393 -16.41 -8.64 20.54
CA TYR A 393 -15.64 -7.73 21.38
C TYR A 393 -16.50 -7.13 22.47
N GLY A 394 -16.29 -7.57 23.72
CA GLY A 394 -16.94 -7.03 24.90
C GLY A 394 -18.36 -7.50 25.19
N GLN A 395 -18.86 -8.47 24.44
CA GLN A 395 -20.17 -9.05 24.70
C GLN A 395 -20.04 -10.57 24.74
N GLY A 396 -20.02 -11.15 25.92
CA GLY A 396 -19.84 -12.58 26.15
C GLY A 396 -20.88 -13.51 25.50
N ASP A 397 -21.74 -13.01 24.63
CA ASP A 397 -22.81 -13.76 24.00
C ASP A 397 -22.91 -13.41 22.52
N ALA A 398 -22.53 -14.33 21.66
CA ALA A 398 -22.60 -14.21 20.20
C ALA A 398 -24.03 -13.95 19.68
N ALA A 399 -25.03 -14.11 20.54
CA ALA A 399 -26.43 -13.96 20.21
C ALA A 399 -26.99 -12.54 20.46
N LYS A 400 -26.25 -11.63 21.05
CA LYS A 400 -26.70 -10.25 21.30
C LYS A 400 -26.46 -9.37 20.09
N LYS A 401 -27.44 -9.27 19.28
CA LYS A 401 -27.46 -8.88 17.89
C LYS A 401 -27.65 -7.40 17.60
N THR A 402 -27.76 -6.51 18.55
CA THR A 402 -28.25 -5.17 18.23
C THR A 402 -27.67 -4.09 19.11
N GLY A 403 -27.05 -3.12 18.47
CA GLY A 403 -27.04 -1.72 18.88
C GLY A 403 -26.32 -1.38 20.20
N ASP A 404 -25.74 -2.35 20.86
CA ASP A 404 -25.23 -2.20 22.21
C ASP A 404 -23.69 -2.18 22.29
N TYR A 405 -22.96 -1.77 21.20
CA TYR A 405 -21.52 -1.53 21.37
C TYR A 405 -21.21 -0.35 22.30
N GLU A 406 -22.18 0.48 22.58
CA GLU A 406 -22.05 1.54 23.58
C GLU A 406 -22.09 1.02 25.02
N LYS A 407 -22.68 -0.16 25.26
CA LYS A 407 -22.81 -0.74 26.60
C LYS A 407 -21.66 -1.64 27.03
N SER A 408 -20.69 -1.91 26.17
CA SER A 408 -19.60 -2.83 26.44
C SER A 408 -18.37 -2.18 27.06
N GLU A 409 -18.47 -0.99 27.62
CA GLU A 409 -17.34 -0.36 28.35
C GLU A 409 -16.82 -1.22 29.51
N ALA A 410 -17.62 -2.17 30.00
CA ALA A 410 -17.19 -3.10 31.04
C ALA A 410 -16.14 -4.15 30.59
N ASP A 411 -16.00 -4.40 29.27
CA ASP A 411 -15.04 -5.34 28.70
C ASP A 411 -14.00 -4.61 27.85
N SER A 412 -13.34 -3.60 28.43
CA SER A 412 -12.33 -2.76 27.77
C SER A 412 -11.23 -3.57 27.08
N GLU A 413 -10.83 -4.70 27.65
CA GLU A 413 -9.77 -5.56 27.10
C GLU A 413 -10.12 -6.14 25.74
N LYS A 414 -11.36 -6.55 25.51
CA LYS A 414 -11.81 -7.08 24.20
C LYS A 414 -11.99 -5.99 23.16
N ASN A 415 -12.31 -4.77 23.56
CA ASN A 415 -12.41 -3.63 22.67
C ASN A 415 -11.05 -3.18 22.11
N TYR A 416 -9.95 -3.56 22.76
CA TYR A 416 -8.61 -3.22 22.31
C TYR A 416 -8.11 -4.06 21.13
N SER A 417 -8.80 -5.14 20.77
CA SER A 417 -8.41 -6.02 19.65
C SER A 417 -9.56 -6.17 18.66
N ARG A 418 -9.75 -5.16 17.82
CA ARG A 418 -10.76 -5.14 16.76
C ARG A 418 -10.11 -5.31 15.40
N ALA A 419 -10.75 -6.07 14.51
CA ALA A 419 -10.27 -6.27 13.16
C ALA A 419 -10.35 -4.98 12.33
N CYS A 420 -9.49 -4.87 11.32
CA CYS A 420 -9.56 -3.80 10.35
C CYS A 420 -10.91 -3.79 9.61
N GLY A 421 -11.59 -2.65 9.63
CA GLY A 421 -12.89 -2.46 8.98
C GLY A 421 -12.82 -1.61 7.70
N LYS A 422 -11.64 -1.15 7.27
CA LYS A 422 -11.53 -0.29 6.07
C LYS A 422 -11.82 -1.03 4.78
N TYR A 423 -11.38 -2.29 4.68
CA TYR A 423 -11.45 -3.09 3.44
C TYR A 423 -12.53 -4.16 3.55
N ARG A 424 -13.78 -3.72 3.40
CA ARG A 424 -14.97 -4.55 3.62
C ARG A 424 -15.37 -5.28 2.35
N ARG A 425 -15.24 -6.58 2.34
CA ARG A 425 -15.60 -7.45 1.21
C ARG A 425 -17.08 -7.44 0.85
N GLU A 426 -17.95 -6.98 1.74
CA GLU A 426 -19.38 -6.80 1.44
C GLU A 426 -19.65 -5.81 0.31
N TYR A 427 -18.73 -4.86 0.10
CA TYR A 427 -18.78 -3.89 -1.01
C TYR A 427 -18.01 -4.33 -2.25
N GLU A 428 -17.33 -5.47 -2.20
CA GLU A 428 -16.55 -5.98 -3.34
C GLU A 428 -17.47 -6.30 -4.52
N LEU A 429 -17.14 -5.75 -5.69
CA LEU A 429 -17.84 -6.08 -6.94
C LEU A 429 -17.45 -7.48 -7.41
N TYR A 430 -18.45 -8.23 -7.85
CA TYR A 430 -18.22 -9.52 -8.49
C TYR A 430 -19.42 -9.90 -9.36
N GLY A 431 -19.16 -10.67 -10.40
CA GLY A 431 -20.17 -11.05 -11.39
C GLY A 431 -21.18 -12.07 -10.86
N SER A 432 -20.72 -13.11 -10.16
CA SER A 432 -21.57 -14.19 -9.65
C SER A 432 -21.06 -14.81 -8.35
N LYS A 433 -19.78 -14.68 -8.00
CA LYS A 433 -19.19 -15.33 -6.82
C LYS A 433 -17.88 -14.68 -6.41
N LYS A 434 -17.77 -14.33 -5.13
CA LYS A 434 -16.50 -13.85 -4.54
C LYS A 434 -15.49 -14.96 -4.46
N ASN A 435 -14.26 -14.67 -4.88
CA ASN A 435 -13.17 -15.60 -4.68
C ASN A 435 -12.84 -15.74 -3.20
N LYS A 436 -12.52 -16.96 -2.73
CA LYS A 436 -12.20 -17.20 -1.33
C LYS A 436 -10.95 -16.40 -0.90
N ASN A 437 -9.89 -16.43 -1.71
CA ASN A 437 -8.57 -15.94 -1.31
C ASN A 437 -8.19 -14.60 -1.91
N TYR A 438 -8.83 -14.18 -3.01
CA TYR A 438 -8.46 -12.98 -3.75
C TYR A 438 -9.62 -12.01 -3.85
N THR A 439 -9.28 -10.74 -3.92
CA THR A 439 -10.25 -9.64 -3.95
C THR A 439 -9.86 -8.65 -5.03
N SER A 440 -10.85 -7.95 -5.57
CA SER A 440 -10.66 -6.81 -6.47
C SER A 440 -10.50 -5.49 -5.73
N ILE A 441 -10.38 -5.51 -4.41
CA ILE A 441 -10.27 -4.31 -3.59
C ILE A 441 -8.95 -3.61 -3.87
N ASN A 442 -9.01 -2.35 -4.30
CA ASN A 442 -7.85 -1.53 -4.58
C ASN A 442 -7.18 -1.05 -3.29
N PHE A 443 -5.86 -0.83 -3.36
CA PHE A 443 -5.09 -0.29 -2.26
C PHE A 443 -4.73 1.17 -2.51
N PRO A 444 -5.09 2.12 -1.60
CA PRO A 444 -4.76 3.53 -1.76
C PRO A 444 -3.28 3.78 -1.46
N LEU A 445 -2.54 4.25 -2.45
CA LEU A 445 -1.14 4.63 -2.31
C LEU A 445 -1.01 6.09 -1.86
N LEU A 446 -1.97 6.93 -2.26
CA LEU A 446 -2.06 8.32 -1.85
C LEU A 446 -3.52 8.77 -1.84
N ARG A 447 -3.95 9.36 -0.72
CA ARG A 447 -5.26 10.01 -0.57
C ARG A 447 -5.13 11.50 -0.24
N TYR A 448 -6.16 12.28 -0.56
CA TYR A 448 -6.14 13.72 -0.32
C TYR A 448 -6.06 14.08 1.17
N SER A 449 -6.62 13.25 2.07
CA SER A 449 -6.46 13.44 3.52
C SER A 449 -4.99 13.35 3.95
N ASP A 450 -4.19 12.45 3.37
CA ASP A 450 -2.76 12.39 3.65
C ASP A 450 -2.03 13.66 3.14
N VAL A 451 -2.41 14.16 1.96
CA VAL A 451 -1.87 15.42 1.44
C VAL A 451 -2.12 16.57 2.40
N LEU A 452 -3.35 16.72 2.92
CA LEU A 452 -3.68 17.76 3.90
C LEU A 452 -2.86 17.61 5.20
N LEU A 453 -2.69 16.38 5.70
CA LEU A 453 -1.90 16.13 6.90
C LEU A 453 -0.40 16.33 6.66
N MET A 454 0.11 16.09 5.45
CA MET A 454 1.48 16.45 5.06
C MET A 454 1.69 17.97 5.06
N VAL A 455 0.72 18.75 4.56
CA VAL A 455 0.78 20.23 4.65
C VAL A 455 0.76 20.67 6.10
N ALA A 456 -0.16 20.15 6.92
CA ALA A 456 -0.27 20.51 8.33
C ALA A 456 1.03 20.27 9.10
N GLU A 457 1.67 19.12 8.86
CA GLU A 457 2.96 18.79 9.47
C GLU A 457 4.07 19.73 8.98
N ALA A 458 4.24 19.86 7.67
CA ALA A 458 5.33 20.64 7.09
C ALA A 458 5.24 22.13 7.47
N GLU A 459 4.05 22.73 7.39
CA GLU A 459 3.81 24.12 7.79
C GLU A 459 4.09 24.37 9.28
N ASN A 460 3.78 23.42 10.15
CA ASN A 460 4.15 23.49 11.54
C ASN A 460 5.68 23.48 11.75
N GLU A 461 6.39 22.65 10.97
CA GLU A 461 7.83 22.48 11.14
C GLU A 461 8.64 23.66 10.58
N VAL A 462 8.21 24.29 9.51
CA VAL A 462 8.91 25.45 8.92
C VAL A 462 8.68 26.75 9.67
N SER A 463 7.65 26.85 10.50
CA SER A 463 7.24 28.08 11.19
C SER A 463 7.54 28.04 12.68
N ALA A 464 7.63 29.20 13.32
CA ALA A 464 7.82 29.30 14.76
C ALA A 464 6.60 28.81 15.57
N SER A 465 5.40 28.92 14.97
CA SER A 465 4.12 28.44 15.48
C SER A 465 3.31 27.86 14.33
N PRO A 466 2.29 27.03 14.60
CA PRO A 466 1.42 26.49 13.54
C PRO A 466 0.79 27.62 12.73
N THR A 467 0.83 27.51 11.41
CA THR A 467 0.25 28.52 10.50
C THR A 467 -1.26 28.35 10.38
N THR A 468 -1.96 29.40 9.91
CA THR A 468 -3.38 29.33 9.53
C THR A 468 -3.64 28.18 8.55
N LEU A 469 -2.73 27.97 7.59
CA LEU A 469 -2.83 26.87 6.62
C LEU A 469 -2.68 25.50 7.30
N ALA A 470 -1.77 25.37 8.26
CA ALA A 470 -1.61 24.14 9.03
C ALA A 470 -2.90 23.78 9.78
N TYR A 471 -3.48 24.75 10.51
CA TYR A 471 -4.77 24.57 11.19
C TYR A 471 -5.89 24.22 10.22
N LYS A 472 -5.98 24.93 9.09
CA LYS A 472 -7.00 24.64 8.08
C LYS A 472 -6.91 23.20 7.60
N CYS A 473 -5.74 22.72 7.21
CA CYS A 473 -5.55 21.37 6.69
C CYS A 473 -5.86 20.28 7.72
N LEU A 474 -5.40 20.46 8.96
CA LEU A 474 -5.72 19.54 10.05
C LEU A 474 -7.22 19.51 10.35
N ASN A 475 -7.85 20.69 10.41
CA ASN A 475 -9.27 20.84 10.73
C ASN A 475 -10.19 20.37 9.61
N ASP A 476 -9.80 20.46 8.35
CA ASP A 476 -10.57 19.90 7.23
C ASP A 476 -10.75 18.38 7.40
N VAL A 477 -9.69 17.66 7.81
CA VAL A 477 -9.75 16.22 8.08
C VAL A 477 -10.64 15.93 9.31
N ARG A 478 -10.46 16.69 10.40
CA ARG A 478 -11.26 16.55 11.63
C ARG A 478 -12.74 16.83 11.41
N ASN A 479 -13.06 17.91 10.67
CA ASN A 479 -14.44 18.26 10.33
C ASN A 479 -15.13 17.16 9.51
N ARG A 480 -14.42 16.57 8.52
CA ARG A 480 -14.94 15.45 7.75
C ARG A 480 -15.21 14.22 8.65
N ALA A 481 -14.36 13.98 9.65
CA ALA A 481 -14.56 12.92 10.64
C ALA A 481 -15.71 13.20 11.62
N GLY A 482 -16.23 14.42 11.65
CA GLY A 482 -17.30 14.85 12.57
C GLY A 482 -16.82 15.12 13.99
N ILE A 483 -15.53 15.41 14.18
CA ILE A 483 -14.95 15.75 15.47
C ILE A 483 -14.55 17.23 15.54
N ALA A 484 -14.49 17.77 16.76
CA ALA A 484 -14.25 19.17 16.97
C ALA A 484 -12.91 19.65 16.36
N PRO A 485 -12.92 20.76 15.58
CA PRO A 485 -11.68 21.38 15.10
C PRO A 485 -10.91 22.02 16.26
N TYR A 486 -9.62 22.20 16.08
CA TYR A 486 -8.81 23.03 16.96
C TYR A 486 -8.99 24.51 16.62
N GLU A 487 -9.12 25.37 17.64
CA GLU A 487 -9.12 26.82 17.48
C GLU A 487 -7.73 27.28 16.99
N GLU A 488 -7.70 28.16 15.99
CA GLU A 488 -6.44 28.69 15.47
C GLU A 488 -5.66 29.42 16.57
N GLY A 489 -4.36 29.12 16.67
CA GLY A 489 -3.48 29.66 17.71
C GLY A 489 -3.62 29.05 19.10
N SER A 490 -4.52 28.06 19.29
CA SER A 490 -4.72 27.42 20.61
C SER A 490 -3.62 26.44 21.01
N LEU A 491 -2.83 25.94 20.06
CA LEU A 491 -1.80 24.93 20.30
C LEU A 491 -0.39 25.52 20.14
N SER A 492 0.52 25.13 21.02
CA SER A 492 1.95 25.34 20.78
C SER A 492 2.43 24.49 19.59
N LYS A 493 3.61 24.79 19.06
CA LYS A 493 4.21 24.01 17.96
C LYS A 493 4.29 22.52 18.28
N GLU A 494 4.70 22.16 19.49
CA GLU A 494 4.83 20.78 19.97
C GLU A 494 3.46 20.11 20.11
N ALA A 495 2.47 20.80 20.69
CA ALA A 495 1.13 20.29 20.84
C ALA A 495 0.45 20.08 19.48
N PHE A 496 0.67 20.99 18.53
CA PHE A 496 0.17 20.85 17.17
C PHE A 496 0.84 19.68 16.44
N ARG A 497 2.16 19.51 16.59
CA ARG A 497 2.88 18.34 16.05
C ARG A 497 2.27 17.04 16.56
N GLN A 498 1.96 16.95 17.85
CA GLN A 498 1.30 15.78 18.42
C GLN A 498 -0.10 15.59 17.86
N ALA A 499 -0.88 16.66 17.72
CA ALA A 499 -2.22 16.62 17.13
C ALA A 499 -2.19 16.10 15.68
N VAL A 500 -1.21 16.49 14.87
CA VAL A 500 -1.03 15.95 13.50
C VAL A 500 -0.66 14.48 13.54
N LYS A 501 0.24 14.05 14.45
CA LYS A 501 0.61 12.63 14.60
C LYS A 501 -0.60 11.77 14.99
N ASP A 502 -1.44 12.27 15.90
CA ASP A 502 -2.65 11.60 16.34
C ASP A 502 -3.71 11.55 15.24
N GLU A 503 -3.88 12.64 14.49
CA GLU A 503 -4.81 12.68 13.36
C GLU A 503 -4.37 11.72 12.24
N ARG A 504 -3.07 11.67 11.91
CA ARG A 504 -2.53 10.68 10.98
C ARG A 504 -2.77 9.24 11.45
N ALA A 505 -2.64 8.99 12.75
CA ALA A 505 -2.92 7.67 13.33
C ALA A 505 -4.39 7.26 13.14
N MET A 506 -5.34 8.16 13.42
CA MET A 506 -6.77 7.90 13.28
C MET A 506 -7.22 7.82 11.81
N GLU A 507 -6.68 8.70 10.97
CA GLU A 507 -7.08 8.81 9.56
C GLU A 507 -6.46 7.70 8.68
N LEU A 508 -5.18 7.39 8.88
CA LEU A 508 -4.39 6.55 7.97
C LEU A 508 -4.04 5.16 8.54
N CYS A 509 -4.64 4.76 9.68
CA CYS A 509 -4.44 3.40 10.21
C CYS A 509 -4.78 2.34 9.15
N PHE A 510 -4.04 1.25 9.14
CA PHE A 510 -4.16 0.15 8.16
C PHE A 510 -3.93 0.55 6.69
N GLU A 511 -3.33 1.70 6.42
CA GLU A 511 -2.84 2.08 5.08
C GLU A 511 -1.31 1.94 4.99
N TYR A 512 -0.70 1.30 5.98
CA TYR A 512 0.70 0.88 6.05
C TYR A 512 1.74 1.99 5.90
N THR A 513 1.37 3.23 6.22
CA THR A 513 2.27 4.38 6.29
C THR A 513 2.84 4.57 7.70
N ARG A 514 2.16 4.06 8.74
CA ARG A 514 2.46 4.35 10.15
C ARG A 514 3.86 3.93 10.58
N ARG A 515 4.33 2.75 10.18
CA ARG A 515 5.70 2.30 10.46
C ARG A 515 6.73 3.34 10.01
N TYR A 516 6.60 3.82 8.79
CA TYR A 516 7.53 4.79 8.22
C TYR A 516 7.36 6.20 8.81
N ASP A 517 6.15 6.58 9.20
CA ASP A 517 5.93 7.81 9.97
C ASP A 517 6.67 7.74 11.31
N LEU A 518 6.56 6.64 12.05
CA LEU A 518 7.26 6.44 13.31
C LEU A 518 8.78 6.42 13.14
N ILE A 519 9.28 5.78 12.09
CA ILE A 519 10.71 5.72 11.77
C ILE A 519 11.23 7.13 11.48
N ARG A 520 10.57 7.89 10.60
CA ARG A 520 11.03 9.24 10.24
C ARG A 520 10.93 10.23 11.41
N TRP A 521 10.01 10.01 12.35
CA TRP A 521 9.92 10.80 13.60
C TRP A 521 10.94 10.36 14.68
N GLY A 522 11.66 9.26 14.47
CA GLY A 522 12.58 8.68 15.45
C GLY A 522 11.87 8.03 16.63
N GLU A 523 10.62 7.63 16.48
CA GLU A 523 9.74 7.15 17.54
C GLU A 523 9.38 5.67 17.44
N TYR A 524 9.79 4.98 16.39
CA TYR A 524 9.34 3.60 16.11
C TYR A 524 9.70 2.64 17.25
N VAL A 525 10.97 2.56 17.59
CA VAL A 525 11.45 1.63 18.65
C VAL A 525 10.86 1.99 20.00
N LYS A 526 10.81 3.29 20.34
CA LYS A 526 10.23 3.76 21.60
C LYS A 526 8.76 3.37 21.72
N ASN A 527 7.94 3.73 20.71
CA ASN A 527 6.49 3.51 20.76
C ASN A 527 6.13 2.02 20.80
N MET A 528 6.87 1.19 20.04
CA MET A 528 6.67 -0.26 20.07
C MET A 528 6.98 -0.82 21.46
N ASN A 529 8.13 -0.49 22.05
CA ASN A 529 8.54 -1.00 23.35
C ASN A 529 7.65 -0.48 24.51
N GLU A 530 7.17 0.75 24.44
CA GLU A 530 6.21 1.30 25.42
C GLU A 530 4.84 0.62 25.34
N LEU A 531 4.44 0.17 24.16
CA LEU A 531 3.17 -0.53 23.96
C LEU A 531 3.23 -2.00 24.37
N ALA A 532 4.41 -2.62 24.40
CA ALA A 532 4.59 -4.04 24.69
C ALA A 532 3.85 -4.53 25.96
N PRO A 533 3.96 -3.90 27.14
CA PRO A 533 3.24 -4.31 28.33
C PRO A 533 1.71 -4.20 28.19
N ARG A 534 1.23 -3.21 27.43
CA ARG A 534 -0.19 -2.94 27.22
C ARG A 534 -0.82 -3.87 26.18
N ALA A 535 -0.04 -4.30 25.21
CA ALA A 535 -0.49 -5.27 24.21
C ALA A 535 -0.94 -6.59 24.84
N LEU A 536 -0.37 -6.96 25.98
CA LEU A 536 -0.82 -8.12 26.77
C LEU A 536 -2.18 -7.90 27.44
N GLN A 537 -2.49 -6.67 27.84
CA GLN A 537 -3.77 -6.35 28.49
C GLN A 537 -4.93 -6.40 27.53
N GLY A 538 -4.70 -6.03 26.26
CA GLY A 538 -5.71 -6.11 25.21
C GLY A 538 -5.81 -7.49 24.52
N ALA A 539 -4.84 -8.36 24.78
CA ALA A 539 -4.85 -9.68 24.18
C ALA A 539 -5.98 -10.52 24.80
N ASN A 540 -6.86 -11.02 23.97
CA ASN A 540 -7.78 -12.07 24.36
C ASN A 540 -6.99 -13.16 25.12
N ALA A 541 -7.54 -13.72 26.21
CA ALA A 541 -6.87 -14.73 27.05
C ALA A 541 -6.32 -15.93 26.25
N ASN A 542 -6.88 -16.20 25.07
CA ASN A 542 -6.37 -17.19 24.12
C ASN A 542 -5.03 -16.80 23.46
N TRP A 543 -4.60 -15.55 23.57
CA TRP A 543 -3.36 -15.02 23.01
C TRP A 543 -2.20 -15.09 24.00
N SER A 544 -2.50 -15.19 25.30
CA SER A 544 -1.51 -15.22 26.37
C SER A 544 -0.95 -16.62 26.67
N THR A 545 -1.60 -17.69 26.24
CA THR A 545 -1.26 -19.07 26.62
C THR A 545 -0.96 -20.03 25.49
N GLY A 546 -1.11 -19.60 24.22
CA GLY A 546 -0.84 -20.41 23.05
C GLY A 546 0.47 -20.05 22.34
N PRO A 547 0.74 -20.63 21.17
CA PRO A 547 1.86 -20.23 20.31
C PRO A 547 1.83 -18.74 19.93
N ASN A 548 0.77 -18.03 20.28
CA ASN A 548 0.55 -16.59 20.12
C ASN A 548 1.06 -15.75 21.31
N TYR A 549 1.75 -16.31 22.26
CA TYR A 549 2.52 -15.62 23.31
C TYR A 549 3.47 -14.54 22.75
N SER A 550 3.41 -14.39 21.48
CA SER A 550 4.20 -13.53 20.64
C SER A 550 3.76 -12.07 20.61
N VAL A 551 2.55 -11.70 21.04
CA VAL A 551 2.11 -10.30 20.94
C VAL A 551 3.03 -9.40 21.73
N TYR A 552 3.41 -9.79 22.95
CA TYR A 552 4.36 -9.03 23.76
C TYR A 552 5.74 -8.93 23.09
N THR A 553 6.31 -10.05 22.64
CA THR A 553 7.63 -10.07 22.00
C THR A 553 7.65 -9.40 20.64
N PHE A 554 6.49 -9.35 19.95
CA PHE A 554 6.29 -8.61 18.72
C PHE A 554 6.56 -7.11 18.89
N PHE A 555 6.21 -6.54 20.03
CA PHE A 555 6.44 -5.12 20.31
C PHE A 555 7.82 -4.83 20.92
N GLN A 556 8.60 -5.83 21.29
CA GLN A 556 9.97 -5.66 21.78
C GLN A 556 10.95 -5.66 20.60
N ILE A 557 11.37 -4.47 20.19
CA ILE A 557 12.27 -4.27 19.05
C ILE A 557 13.49 -3.43 19.43
N THR A 558 14.51 -3.48 18.60
CA THR A 558 15.73 -2.68 18.71
C THR A 558 15.88 -1.75 17.49
N ASP A 559 16.88 -0.88 17.50
CA ASP A 559 17.17 0.02 16.37
C ASP A 559 17.44 -0.69 15.06
N ALA A 560 17.82 -1.97 15.08
CA ALA A 560 17.94 -2.80 13.88
C ALA A 560 16.65 -2.78 13.04
N TYR A 561 15.50 -2.74 13.68
CA TYR A 561 14.20 -2.77 13.01
C TYR A 561 13.81 -1.46 12.30
N ASN A 562 14.63 -0.42 12.39
CA ASN A 562 14.45 0.76 11.54
C ASN A 562 14.66 0.45 10.06
N TYR A 563 15.50 -0.56 9.75
CA TYR A 563 15.70 -1.09 8.40
C TYR A 563 15.47 -2.58 8.35
N PHE A 564 15.10 -3.08 7.20
CA PHE A 564 15.08 -4.51 6.91
C PHE A 564 16.51 -5.04 6.68
N PRO A 565 16.75 -6.33 6.91
CA PRO A 565 18.04 -6.93 6.55
C PRO A 565 18.21 -6.99 5.02
N ILE A 566 19.42 -6.77 4.53
CA ILE A 566 19.77 -7.12 3.16
C ILE A 566 19.56 -8.63 3.01
N PRO A 567 18.83 -9.11 2.00
CA PRO A 567 18.57 -10.54 1.84
C PRO A 567 19.85 -11.37 1.67
N ASP A 568 19.93 -12.51 2.32
CA ASP A 568 21.07 -13.43 2.17
C ASP A 568 21.28 -13.84 0.71
N SER A 569 20.22 -13.98 -0.06
CA SER A 569 20.27 -14.28 -1.48
C SER A 569 21.01 -13.20 -2.28
N GLU A 570 20.82 -11.92 -1.95
CA GLU A 570 21.57 -10.81 -2.57
C GLU A 570 23.03 -10.82 -2.14
N MET A 571 23.31 -10.91 -0.83
CA MET A 571 24.68 -10.93 -0.32
C MET A 571 25.50 -12.13 -0.83
N SER A 572 24.83 -13.24 -1.14
CA SER A 572 25.48 -14.44 -1.65
C SER A 572 25.98 -14.29 -3.09
N VAL A 573 25.30 -13.46 -3.91
CA VAL A 573 25.64 -13.26 -5.33
C VAL A 573 26.36 -11.95 -5.57
N ASN A 574 25.98 -10.86 -4.93
CA ASN A 574 26.60 -9.54 -5.06
C ASN A 574 27.76 -9.38 -4.07
N LYS A 575 28.97 -9.63 -4.52
CA LYS A 575 30.18 -9.60 -3.68
C LYS A 575 30.64 -8.21 -3.27
N ALA A 576 30.05 -7.16 -3.85
CA ALA A 576 30.31 -5.78 -3.41
C ALA A 576 29.56 -5.42 -2.11
N ILE A 577 28.57 -6.23 -1.69
CA ILE A 577 27.89 -6.06 -0.40
C ILE A 577 28.53 -7.01 0.62
N THR A 578 29.35 -6.46 1.49
CA THR A 578 30.14 -7.24 2.47
C THR A 578 29.53 -7.29 3.87
N GLN A 579 28.55 -6.42 4.16
CA GLN A 579 27.91 -6.30 5.48
C GLN A 579 26.41 -6.05 5.34
N ASN A 580 25.64 -6.62 6.25
CA ASN A 580 24.22 -6.36 6.38
C ASN A 580 23.96 -5.02 7.09
N ASN A 581 22.72 -4.62 7.21
CA ASN A 581 22.31 -3.48 8.04
C ASN A 581 22.65 -3.73 9.52
N PRO A 582 22.98 -2.68 10.30
CA PRO A 582 23.34 -2.83 11.70
C PRO A 582 22.32 -3.62 12.50
N GLY A 583 22.78 -4.64 13.22
CA GLY A 583 21.95 -5.49 14.06
C GLY A 583 21.35 -6.73 13.37
N TRP A 584 21.61 -6.90 12.08
CA TRP A 584 21.18 -8.07 11.29
C TRP A 584 22.32 -9.00 10.91
#